data_ec9754091b9df33cc6b228b4a7a649ea
#
_entry.id   ec9754091b9df33cc6b228b4a7a649ea
#
_cell.length_a   1.000
_cell.length_b   1.000
_cell.length_c   1.000
_cell.angle_alpha   90.00
_cell.angle_beta   90.00
_cell.angle_gamma   90.00
#
_symmetry.space_group_name_H-M   'P 1'
#
loop_
_entity.id
_entity.type
_entity.pdbx_description
1 polymer ?
#
loop_
_entity_poly.entity_id
_entity_poly.type
_entity_poly.pdbx_seq_one_letter_code
_entity_poly.pdbx_strand_id
1 'polypeptide(L)'
;ITVNNGKTSSTFAVTNGTVITVDGKEGTIYDLKLGYAVDVSIESDTVTKITTKVVQTSNTLMGTVDSVNSSYGFLNIYASDAATGTTEKVQVFTKKNNGTKIIDNKNNGNTRALKNVVSGESVLITGVKQADGSFEASTIIIWAD
;
A
#
# COMPACT_ATOMS: atom_id res chain seq x y z
N ILE A 1 -18.29 11.96 1.22
CA ILE A 1 -17.58 11.01 0.38
C ILE A 1 -17.81 11.32 -1.10
N THR A 2 -16.77 11.24 -1.88
CA THR A 2 -16.85 11.36 -3.34
C THR A 2 -16.55 9.99 -3.97
N VAL A 3 -17.47 9.52 -4.79
CA VAL A 3 -17.38 8.21 -5.45
C VAL A 3 -17.30 8.42 -6.96
N ASN A 4 -16.41 7.67 -7.59
CA ASN A 4 -16.23 7.67 -9.04
C ASN A 4 -16.69 6.32 -9.60
N ASN A 5 -17.58 6.34 -10.57
CA ASN A 5 -18.10 5.13 -11.23
C ASN A 5 -17.37 4.81 -12.56
N GLY A 6 -16.23 5.44 -12.80
CA GLY A 6 -15.47 5.31 -14.06
C GLY A 6 -15.85 6.31 -15.15
N LYS A 7 -16.95 7.03 -15.00
CA LYS A 7 -17.43 8.05 -15.95
C LYS A 7 -17.65 9.40 -15.29
N THR A 8 -18.24 9.40 -14.12
CA THR A 8 -18.60 10.60 -13.36
C THR A 8 -18.23 10.43 -11.90
N SER A 9 -17.98 11.56 -11.24
CA SER A 9 -17.80 11.61 -9.79
C SER A 9 -19.01 12.25 -9.15
N SER A 10 -19.49 11.66 -8.06
CA SER A 10 -20.62 12.16 -7.28
C SER A 10 -20.24 12.26 -5.81
N THR A 11 -20.65 13.33 -5.16
CA THR A 11 -20.36 13.58 -3.75
C THR A 11 -21.63 13.43 -2.93
N PHE A 12 -21.57 12.69 -1.83
CA PHE A 12 -22.68 12.41 -0.94
C PHE A 12 -22.31 12.71 0.51
N ALA A 13 -23.31 13.09 1.30
CA ALA A 13 -23.14 13.28 2.73
C ALA A 13 -22.99 11.94 3.46
N VAL A 14 -22.06 11.88 4.39
CA VAL A 14 -21.88 10.77 5.34
C VAL A 14 -22.19 11.30 6.73
N THR A 15 -23.07 10.62 7.45
CA THR A 15 -23.51 11.01 8.79
C THR A 15 -23.12 9.97 9.84
N ASN A 16 -23.35 10.27 11.11
CA ASN A 16 -23.15 9.31 12.19
C ASN A 16 -24.06 8.08 12.10
N GLY A 17 -25.16 8.15 11.33
CA GLY A 17 -26.03 7.03 11.06
C GLY A 17 -25.60 6.15 9.89
N THR A 18 -24.54 6.52 9.17
CA THR A 18 -24.02 5.71 8.07
C THR A 18 -23.34 4.46 8.60
N VAL A 19 -23.77 3.29 8.15
CA VAL A 19 -23.14 2.01 8.50
C VAL A 19 -21.99 1.74 7.54
N ILE A 20 -20.79 1.56 8.08
CA ILE A 20 -19.58 1.29 7.29
C ILE A 20 -19.08 -0.11 7.63
N THR A 21 -18.91 -0.95 6.61
CA THR A 21 -18.40 -2.31 6.75
C THR A 21 -17.15 -2.47 5.88
N VAL A 22 -16.05 -2.87 6.50
CA VAL A 22 -14.77 -3.15 5.84
C VAL A 22 -14.41 -4.62 6.08
N ASP A 23 -14.27 -5.40 5.02
CA ASP A 23 -13.98 -6.83 5.08
C ASP A 23 -14.95 -7.63 5.99
N GLY A 24 -16.22 -7.26 5.98
CA GLY A 24 -17.26 -7.91 6.78
C GLY A 24 -17.30 -7.48 8.25
N LYS A 25 -16.48 -6.52 8.65
CA LYS A 25 -16.45 -5.98 10.03
C LYS A 25 -16.94 -4.54 10.04
N GLU A 26 -17.59 -4.14 11.12
CA GLU A 26 -17.95 -2.75 11.34
C GLU A 26 -16.71 -1.87 11.40
N GLY A 27 -16.75 -0.76 10.68
CA GLY A 27 -15.66 0.19 10.56
C GLY A 27 -16.14 1.63 10.65
N THR A 28 -15.20 2.56 10.45
CA THR A 28 -15.43 3.99 10.45
C THR A 28 -15.00 4.61 9.14
N ILE A 29 -15.34 5.90 8.93
CA ILE A 29 -14.88 6.64 7.74
C ILE A 29 -13.34 6.66 7.61
N TYR A 30 -12.63 6.56 8.73
CA TYR A 30 -11.16 6.55 8.75
C TYR A 30 -10.55 5.25 8.26
N ASP A 31 -11.34 4.18 8.18
CA ASP A 31 -10.92 2.88 7.65
C ASP A 31 -11.03 2.82 6.13
N LEU A 32 -11.69 3.80 5.52
CA LEU A 32 -11.81 3.92 4.07
C LEU A 32 -10.61 4.71 3.52
N LYS A 33 -9.98 4.18 2.50
CA LYS A 33 -8.84 4.83 1.83
C LYS A 33 -9.19 5.20 0.40
N LEU A 34 -8.52 6.23 -0.11
CA LEU A 34 -8.64 6.60 -1.52
C LEU A 34 -8.31 5.41 -2.42
N GLY A 35 -9.14 5.21 -3.44
CA GLY A 35 -8.96 4.13 -4.40
C GLY A 35 -9.65 2.81 -4.02
N TYR A 36 -10.27 2.71 -2.84
CA TYR A 36 -11.06 1.53 -2.51
C TYR A 36 -12.31 1.45 -3.40
N ALA A 37 -12.61 0.26 -3.88
CA ALA A 37 -13.90 -0.04 -4.48
C ALA A 37 -14.94 -0.18 -3.38
N VAL A 38 -16.03 0.56 -3.48
CA VAL A 38 -17.09 0.59 -2.47
C VAL A 38 -18.47 0.39 -3.10
N ASP A 39 -19.33 -0.31 -2.37
CA ASP A 39 -20.77 -0.34 -2.63
C ASP A 39 -21.43 0.66 -1.68
N VAL A 40 -22.21 1.58 -2.23
CA VAL A 40 -22.83 2.68 -1.49
C VAL A 40 -24.34 2.62 -1.64
N SER A 41 -25.06 2.62 -0.52
CA SER A 41 -26.53 2.78 -0.49
C SER A 41 -26.87 4.21 -0.10
N ILE A 42 -27.77 4.83 -0.85
CA ILE A 42 -28.09 6.25 -0.73
C ILE A 42 -29.61 6.41 -0.59
N GLU A 43 -30.03 7.20 0.38
CA GLU A 43 -31.40 7.65 0.56
C GLU A 43 -31.43 9.17 0.74
N SER A 44 -32.22 9.88 -0.06
CA SER A 44 -32.36 11.34 0.00
C SER A 44 -31.01 12.08 0.04
N ASP A 45 -30.12 11.75 -0.89
CA ASP A 45 -28.75 12.28 -1.03
C ASP A 45 -27.81 12.02 0.16
N THR A 46 -28.23 11.18 1.10
CA THR A 46 -27.43 10.78 2.25
C THR A 46 -27.02 9.32 2.13
N VAL A 47 -25.76 9.03 2.43
CA VAL A 47 -25.24 7.66 2.44
C VAL A 47 -25.75 6.94 3.69
N THR A 48 -26.46 5.84 3.50
CA THR A 48 -26.95 4.99 4.61
C THR A 48 -26.01 3.84 4.90
N LYS A 49 -25.30 3.33 3.88
CA LYS A 49 -24.37 2.20 4.03
C LYS A 49 -23.22 2.29 3.04
N ILE A 50 -22.03 1.98 3.51
CA ILE A 50 -20.83 1.79 2.69
C ILE A 50 -20.27 0.40 3.00
N THR A 51 -20.05 -0.40 1.96
CA THR A 51 -19.41 -1.71 2.09
C THR A 51 -18.22 -1.78 1.17
N THR A 52 -17.09 -2.20 1.68
CA THR A 52 -15.88 -2.46 0.89
C THR A 52 -15.24 -3.78 1.28
N LYS A 53 -14.70 -4.47 0.28
CA LYS A 53 -13.79 -5.59 0.47
C LYS A 53 -12.42 -5.17 0.01
N VAL A 54 -11.47 -5.18 0.91
CA VAL A 54 -10.07 -4.94 0.59
C VAL A 54 -9.49 -6.25 0.07
N VAL A 55 -9.30 -6.34 -1.24
CA VAL A 55 -8.62 -7.49 -1.83
C VAL A 55 -7.13 -7.32 -1.56
N GLN A 56 -6.64 -7.95 -0.50
CA GLN A 56 -5.21 -8.01 -0.21
C GLN A 56 -4.59 -9.18 -0.95
N THR A 57 -3.87 -8.89 -2.04
CA THR A 57 -3.06 -9.89 -2.74
C THR A 57 -1.61 -9.68 -2.34
N SER A 58 -0.96 -10.72 -1.79
CA SER A 58 0.50 -10.70 -1.61
C SER A 58 1.17 -10.61 -2.96
N ASN A 59 2.03 -9.60 -3.13
CA ASN A 59 2.80 -9.36 -4.33
C ASN A 59 4.29 -9.32 -4.00
N THR A 60 5.10 -9.62 -5.01
CA THR A 60 6.55 -9.51 -4.95
C THR A 60 7.01 -8.44 -5.93
N LEU A 61 7.85 -7.52 -5.46
CA LEU A 61 8.52 -6.52 -6.29
C LEU A 61 10.02 -6.81 -6.33
N MET A 62 10.61 -6.67 -7.50
CA MET A 62 12.06 -6.62 -7.68
C MET A 62 12.46 -5.25 -8.19
N GLY A 63 13.55 -4.70 -7.68
CA GLY A 63 13.99 -3.39 -8.14
C GLY A 63 15.26 -2.93 -7.47
N THR A 64 15.54 -1.65 -7.68
CA THR A 64 16.71 -0.95 -7.15
C THR A 64 16.26 0.20 -6.27
N VAL A 65 16.89 0.37 -5.11
CA VAL A 65 16.58 1.45 -4.19
C VAL A 65 16.98 2.79 -4.81
N ASP A 66 16.04 3.70 -4.90
CA ASP A 66 16.28 5.10 -5.31
C ASP A 66 16.61 5.98 -4.11
N SER A 67 15.76 5.97 -3.10
CA SER A 67 15.91 6.80 -1.91
C SER A 67 15.25 6.16 -0.69
N VAL A 68 15.70 6.58 0.49
CA VAL A 68 15.19 6.07 1.77
C VAL A 68 14.81 7.25 2.66
N ASN A 69 13.62 7.18 3.27
CA ASN A 69 13.18 8.09 4.30
C ASN A 69 12.89 7.32 5.59
N SER A 70 13.90 7.18 6.42
CA SER A 70 13.79 6.41 7.67
C SER A 70 12.93 7.11 8.73
N SER A 71 12.81 8.44 8.68
CA SER A 71 11.99 9.21 9.61
C SER A 71 10.50 8.93 9.44
N TYR A 72 10.04 8.75 8.20
CA TYR A 72 8.65 8.43 7.87
C TYR A 72 8.41 6.95 7.58
N GLY A 73 9.45 6.13 7.57
CA GLY A 73 9.34 4.68 7.40
C GLY A 73 9.00 4.23 5.99
N PHE A 74 9.58 4.85 4.96
CA PHE A 74 9.40 4.42 3.58
C PHE A 74 10.70 4.50 2.76
N LEU A 75 10.69 3.82 1.64
CA LEU A 75 11.71 3.94 0.60
C LEU A 75 11.04 4.00 -0.76
N ASN A 76 11.72 4.60 -1.73
CA ASN A 76 11.33 4.55 -3.12
C ASN A 76 12.25 3.60 -3.87
N ILE A 77 11.67 2.78 -4.73
CA ILE A 77 12.41 1.86 -5.58
C ILE A 77 12.02 2.06 -7.05
N TYR A 78 12.92 1.72 -7.95
CA TYR A 78 12.61 1.48 -9.35
C TYR A 78 12.30 -0.01 -9.51
N ALA A 79 11.01 -0.35 -9.56
CA ALA A 79 10.56 -1.72 -9.73
C ALA A 79 10.60 -2.10 -11.21
N SER A 80 11.17 -3.26 -11.50
CA SER A 80 11.24 -3.81 -12.85
C SER A 80 10.07 -4.76 -13.09
N ASP A 81 9.36 -4.58 -14.19
CA ASP A 81 8.35 -5.51 -14.68
C ASP A 81 8.96 -6.37 -15.80
N ALA A 82 9.16 -7.65 -15.51
CA ALA A 82 9.76 -8.58 -16.46
C ALA A 82 8.86 -8.85 -17.69
N ALA A 83 7.53 -8.71 -17.55
CA ALA A 83 6.59 -8.96 -18.63
C ALA A 83 6.59 -7.83 -19.68
N THR A 84 6.74 -6.56 -19.24
CA THR A 84 6.70 -5.39 -20.12
C THR A 84 8.07 -4.79 -20.41
N GLY A 85 9.11 -5.17 -19.64
CA GLY A 85 10.43 -4.56 -19.71
C GLY A 85 10.47 -3.12 -19.19
N THR A 86 9.40 -2.64 -18.55
CA THR A 86 9.29 -1.29 -18.02
C THR A 86 9.78 -1.20 -16.58
N THR A 87 10.21 -0.01 -16.19
CA THR A 87 10.61 0.31 -14.82
C THR A 87 9.68 1.39 -14.29
N GLU A 88 9.12 1.16 -13.11
CA GLU A 88 8.19 2.08 -12.45
C GLU A 88 8.74 2.46 -11.08
N LYS A 89 8.62 3.74 -10.72
CA LYS A 89 8.96 4.20 -9.37
C LYS A 89 7.82 3.88 -8.41
N VAL A 90 8.12 3.10 -7.37
CA VAL A 90 7.15 2.66 -6.37
C VAL A 90 7.59 3.15 -5.00
N GLN A 91 6.66 3.75 -4.26
CA GLN A 91 6.84 4.09 -2.86
C GLN A 91 6.49 2.88 -1.99
N VAL A 92 7.45 2.43 -1.18
CA VAL A 92 7.32 1.25 -0.34
C VAL A 92 7.34 1.67 1.13
N PHE A 93 6.26 1.42 1.82
CA PHE A 93 6.13 1.69 3.26
C PHE A 93 6.54 0.47 4.07
N THR A 94 7.25 0.72 5.17
CA THR A 94 7.51 -0.29 6.18
C THR A 94 6.42 -0.26 7.26
N LYS A 95 6.11 -1.43 7.81
CA LYS A 95 5.16 -1.53 8.93
C LYS A 95 5.80 -1.00 10.21
N LYS A 96 4.99 -0.35 11.04
CA LYS A 96 5.40 0.15 12.35
C LYS A 96 5.78 -1.01 13.29
N ASN A 97 6.55 -0.68 14.34
CA ASN A 97 6.92 -1.62 15.41
C ASN A 97 7.69 -2.85 14.88
N ASN A 98 8.62 -2.64 13.95
CA ASN A 98 9.42 -3.71 13.34
C ASN A 98 8.57 -4.79 12.62
N GLY A 99 7.38 -4.43 12.14
CA GLY A 99 6.51 -5.31 11.38
C GLY A 99 7.04 -5.67 9.98
N THR A 100 8.00 -4.90 9.46
CA THR A 100 8.72 -5.21 8.21
C THR A 100 10.09 -5.74 8.56
N LYS A 101 10.42 -6.92 8.04
CA LYS A 101 11.72 -7.54 8.19
C LYS A 101 12.62 -7.15 7.03
N ILE A 102 13.78 -6.59 7.31
CA ILE A 102 14.80 -6.25 6.31
C ILE A 102 15.97 -7.20 6.49
N ILE A 103 16.26 -7.99 5.46
CA ILE A 103 17.28 -9.04 5.48
C ILE A 103 18.36 -8.68 4.48
N ASP A 104 19.60 -8.69 4.94
CA ASP A 104 20.78 -8.41 4.11
C ASP A 104 21.47 -9.71 3.70
N ASN A 105 21.11 -10.22 2.52
CA ASN A 105 21.73 -11.42 1.98
C ASN A 105 23.20 -11.23 1.53
N LYS A 106 23.66 -9.99 1.36
CA LYS A 106 25.06 -9.69 1.14
C LYS A 106 25.90 -9.92 2.39
N ASN A 107 25.26 -9.89 3.56
CA ASN A 107 25.90 -10.04 4.86
C ASN A 107 25.25 -11.19 5.65
N ASN A 108 25.31 -12.38 5.07
CA ASN A 108 24.87 -13.65 5.70
C ASN A 108 23.42 -13.69 6.18
N GLY A 109 22.52 -12.88 5.60
CA GLY A 109 21.12 -12.85 5.98
C GLY A 109 20.84 -12.15 7.31
N ASN A 110 21.74 -11.32 7.80
CA ASN A 110 21.51 -10.52 8.99
C ASN A 110 20.39 -9.48 8.77
N THR A 111 19.68 -9.16 9.82
CA THR A 111 18.68 -8.08 9.79
C THR A 111 19.37 -6.73 9.70
N ARG A 112 18.72 -5.79 8.98
CA ARG A 112 19.21 -4.43 8.80
C ARG A 112 18.09 -3.43 9.14
N ALA A 113 18.45 -2.29 9.71
CA ALA A 113 17.53 -1.20 9.92
C ALA A 113 17.29 -0.41 8.61
N LEU A 114 16.10 0.14 8.42
CA LEU A 114 15.76 0.93 7.22
C LEU A 114 16.75 2.07 6.96
N LYS A 115 17.20 2.76 8.00
CA LYS A 115 18.17 3.86 7.91
C LYS A 115 19.52 3.46 7.29
N ASN A 116 19.82 2.16 7.29
CA ASN A 116 21.06 1.61 6.76
C ASN A 116 20.92 1.04 5.33
N VAL A 117 19.73 1.09 4.77
CA VAL A 117 19.48 0.77 3.36
C VAL A 117 19.94 1.95 2.52
N VAL A 118 20.68 1.71 1.46
CA VAL A 118 21.26 2.77 0.64
C VAL A 118 20.79 2.70 -0.81
N SER A 119 20.81 3.86 -1.46
CA SER A 119 20.50 3.97 -2.89
C SER A 119 21.44 3.09 -3.72
N GLY A 120 20.90 2.46 -4.76
CA GLY A 120 21.62 1.57 -5.65
C GLY A 120 21.57 0.09 -5.28
N GLU A 121 21.14 -0.25 -4.07
CA GLU A 121 20.98 -1.65 -3.65
C GLU A 121 19.83 -2.33 -4.38
N SER A 122 20.03 -3.56 -4.79
CA SER A 122 19.01 -4.40 -5.39
C SER A 122 18.20 -5.11 -4.32
N VAL A 123 16.86 -5.02 -4.42
CA VAL A 123 15.94 -5.51 -3.42
C VAL A 123 14.87 -6.42 -4.02
N LEU A 124 14.45 -7.40 -3.23
CA LEU A 124 13.26 -8.21 -3.43
C LEU A 124 12.30 -7.92 -2.29
N ILE A 125 11.12 -7.43 -2.59
CA ILE A 125 10.15 -6.98 -1.60
C ILE A 125 8.88 -7.80 -1.70
N THR A 126 8.44 -8.37 -0.59
CA THR A 126 7.16 -9.07 -0.48
C THR A 126 6.22 -8.25 0.41
N GLY A 127 5.00 -8.11 -0.01
CA GLY A 127 4.00 -7.36 0.75
C GLY A 127 2.69 -7.18 -0.01
N VAL A 128 2.03 -6.05 0.18
CA VAL A 128 0.69 -5.77 -0.35
C VAL A 128 0.69 -4.45 -1.11
N LYS A 129 0.20 -4.46 -2.34
CA LYS A 129 -0.04 -3.24 -3.11
C LYS A 129 -1.26 -2.50 -2.54
N GLN A 130 -1.07 -1.23 -2.23
CA GLN A 130 -2.14 -0.37 -1.74
C GLN A 130 -2.97 0.21 -2.89
N ALA A 131 -4.17 0.68 -2.58
CA ALA A 131 -5.08 1.24 -3.57
C ALA A 131 -4.55 2.51 -4.25
N ASP A 132 -3.67 3.27 -3.59
CA ASP A 132 -3.03 4.48 -4.13
C ASP A 132 -1.80 4.19 -5.02
N GLY A 133 -1.48 2.90 -5.25
CA GLY A 133 -0.31 2.48 -6.02
C GLY A 133 0.97 2.32 -5.20
N SER A 134 0.98 2.72 -3.93
CA SER A 134 2.09 2.44 -3.03
C SER A 134 2.10 0.96 -2.61
N PHE A 135 3.14 0.56 -1.90
CA PHE A 135 3.34 -0.82 -1.47
C PHE A 135 3.65 -0.87 0.03
N GLU A 136 3.01 -1.75 0.77
CA GLU A 136 3.35 -1.99 2.17
C GLU A 136 4.14 -3.29 2.28
N ALA A 137 5.41 -3.18 2.68
CA ALA A 137 6.32 -4.32 2.75
C ALA A 137 6.12 -5.14 4.02
N SER A 138 6.10 -6.46 3.85
CA SER A 138 6.25 -7.42 4.95
C SER A 138 7.71 -7.84 5.12
N THR A 139 8.41 -8.04 4.00
CA THR A 139 9.82 -8.43 3.97
C THR A 139 10.54 -7.68 2.85
N ILE A 140 11.73 -7.19 3.14
CA ILE A 140 12.66 -6.59 2.17
C ILE A 140 13.96 -7.40 2.23
N ILE A 141 14.36 -7.97 1.11
CA ILE A 141 15.61 -8.71 0.98
C ILE A 141 16.57 -7.90 0.12
N ILE A 142 17.70 -7.51 0.67
CA ILE A 142 18.78 -6.86 -0.07
C ILE A 142 19.73 -7.96 -0.56
N TRP A 143 19.86 -8.13 -1.88
CA TRP A 143 20.60 -9.26 -2.44
C TRP A 143 21.80 -8.87 -3.29
N ALA A 144 21.89 -7.63 -3.74
CA ALA A 144 23.03 -7.10 -4.51
C ALA A 144 23.18 -5.58 -4.33
N ASP A 145 24.29 -5.10 -4.75
CA ASP A 145 24.56 -3.66 -4.89
C ASP A 145 24.13 -3.16 -6.26
#